data_0558e1a194ab7548d6cbe8fd9c33e297
#
_entry.id   0558e1a194ab7548d6cbe8fd9c33e297
#
_cell.length_a   1.000
_cell.length_b   1.000
_cell.length_c   1.000
_cell.angle_alpha   90.00
_cell.angle_beta   90.00
_cell.angle_gamma   90.00
#
_symmetry.space_group_name_H-M   'P 1'
#
loop_
_entity.id
_entity.type
_entity.pdbx_description
1 polymer ?
#
loop_
_entity_poly.entity_id
_entity_poly.type
_entity_poly.pdbx_seq_one_letter_code
_entity_poly.pdbx_strand_id
1 'polypeptide(L)'
;GAEDPVTPAAACTVILRYLDLPDLMWDYNSACSVACDLGLITSAMTAKGTVSRGDLAVMLYRALTGNFQGTSAGAAGASVSISSYKGNILKAGTRSGLLVYPSDAQLELVSSNPEILTVEQIAGNWVAVAKSPGTASIFVVTADGEQGRLTITVSDVDEGRPAAGTDYADNLEIRTEILALVNQVRQEYGQSTAPADQSLMDAAQDYATRRNTWHDSQEECELVLAHGYPYGFSCNLTVFTSVSAEDVAKTAVKNWVNSPGHLRAMLDPKADSLGVGVVRYEGVTYCYLFVGMSGTINPYA
;
A
#
# COMPACT_ATOMS: atom_id res chain seq x y z
N GLY A 1 33.24 -23.00 -24.14
CA GLY A 1 33.84 -23.91 -23.17
C GLY A 1 34.10 -23.23 -21.83
N ALA A 2 34.65 -23.96 -20.86
CA ALA A 2 34.92 -23.39 -19.50
C ALA A 2 35.94 -22.25 -19.48
N GLU A 3 36.64 -21.98 -20.57
CA GLU A 3 37.61 -20.92 -20.70
C GLU A 3 37.10 -19.72 -21.52
N ASP A 4 35.90 -19.79 -22.04
CA ASP A 4 35.35 -18.67 -22.81
C ASP A 4 34.98 -17.51 -21.87
N PRO A 5 35.29 -16.26 -22.25
CA PRO A 5 34.94 -15.11 -21.43
C PRO A 5 33.45 -14.95 -21.34
N VAL A 6 32.96 -14.69 -20.13
CA VAL A 6 31.51 -14.46 -19.87
C VAL A 6 31.14 -13.04 -20.30
N THR A 7 30.18 -12.93 -21.19
CA THR A 7 29.62 -11.61 -21.57
C THR A 7 28.72 -11.05 -20.48
N PRO A 8 28.56 -9.72 -20.39
CA PRO A 8 27.58 -9.12 -19.44
C PRO A 8 26.19 -9.70 -19.59
N ALA A 9 25.68 -9.89 -20.81
CA ALA A 9 24.37 -10.46 -21.06
C ALA A 9 24.23 -11.89 -20.54
N ALA A 10 25.25 -12.73 -20.70
CA ALA A 10 25.25 -14.10 -20.19
C ALA A 10 25.24 -14.11 -18.64
N ALA A 11 26.08 -13.26 -18.01
CA ALA A 11 26.12 -13.14 -16.55
C ALA A 11 24.79 -12.64 -15.99
N CYS A 12 24.22 -11.59 -16.59
CA CYS A 12 22.90 -11.05 -16.21
C CYS A 12 21.82 -12.12 -16.34
N THR A 13 21.78 -12.84 -17.46
CA THR A 13 20.80 -13.93 -17.68
C THR A 13 20.83 -14.98 -16.57
N VAL A 14 22.01 -15.42 -16.16
CA VAL A 14 22.14 -16.41 -15.08
C VAL A 14 21.66 -15.86 -13.75
N ILE A 15 22.01 -14.61 -13.45
CA ILE A 15 21.65 -13.98 -12.17
C ILE A 15 20.16 -13.66 -12.11
N LEU A 16 19.56 -13.17 -13.20
CA LEU A 16 18.11 -12.91 -13.26
C LEU A 16 17.29 -14.19 -13.12
N ARG A 17 17.75 -15.31 -13.70
CA ARG A 17 17.15 -16.64 -13.47
C ARG A 17 17.31 -17.12 -12.03
N TYR A 18 18.47 -16.89 -11.43
CA TYR A 18 18.67 -17.23 -10.02
C TYR A 18 17.74 -16.44 -9.09
N LEU A 19 17.41 -15.20 -9.46
CA LEU A 19 16.44 -14.35 -8.75
C LEU A 19 14.98 -14.72 -9.05
N ASP A 20 14.76 -15.74 -9.87
CA ASP A 20 13.44 -16.23 -10.27
C ASP A 20 12.51 -15.16 -10.87
N LEU A 21 13.11 -14.24 -11.66
CA LEU A 21 12.35 -13.21 -12.34
C LEU A 21 11.51 -13.82 -13.47
N PRO A 22 10.22 -13.45 -13.58
CA PRO A 22 9.33 -14.00 -14.61
C PRO A 22 9.87 -13.80 -16.03
N ASP A 23 9.83 -14.85 -16.85
CA ASP A 23 10.31 -14.82 -18.25
C ASP A 23 9.59 -13.78 -19.14
N LEU A 24 8.43 -13.28 -18.71
CA LEU A 24 7.69 -12.20 -19.37
C LEU A 24 8.39 -10.83 -19.25
N MET A 25 9.34 -10.70 -18.33
CA MET A 25 9.96 -9.42 -18.00
C MET A 25 11.24 -9.15 -18.74
N TRP A 26 11.87 -10.18 -19.27
CA TRP A 26 13.20 -10.05 -19.89
C TRP A 26 13.53 -11.24 -20.80
N ASP A 27 14.42 -11.00 -21.72
CA ASP A 27 15.06 -11.99 -22.56
C ASP A 27 16.58 -11.80 -22.54
N TYR A 28 17.31 -12.61 -23.28
CA TYR A 28 18.75 -12.50 -23.34
C TYR A 28 19.23 -11.10 -23.79
N ASN A 29 18.49 -10.44 -24.67
CA ASN A 29 18.90 -9.15 -25.22
C ASN A 29 18.62 -7.99 -24.23
N SER A 30 17.59 -8.12 -23.43
CA SER A 30 17.19 -7.15 -22.40
C SER A 30 17.82 -7.42 -21.02
N ALA A 31 18.45 -8.58 -20.81
CA ALA A 31 18.99 -9.00 -19.52
C ALA A 31 19.92 -7.96 -18.87
N CYS A 32 20.78 -7.31 -19.65
CA CYS A 32 21.67 -6.26 -19.13
C CYS A 32 20.90 -5.02 -18.69
N SER A 33 19.88 -4.60 -19.43
CA SER A 33 19.05 -3.46 -19.07
C SER A 33 18.32 -3.71 -17.77
N VAL A 34 17.65 -4.84 -17.67
CA VAL A 34 16.93 -5.26 -16.46
C VAL A 34 17.87 -5.39 -15.25
N ALA A 35 19.07 -5.96 -15.43
CA ALA A 35 20.05 -6.04 -14.37
C ALA A 35 20.61 -4.67 -13.93
N CYS A 36 20.75 -3.71 -14.87
CA CYS A 36 21.06 -2.32 -14.56
C CYS A 36 19.96 -1.66 -13.75
N ASP A 37 18.71 -1.82 -14.20
CA ASP A 37 17.53 -1.24 -13.57
C ASP A 37 17.32 -1.81 -12.16
N LEU A 38 17.64 -3.08 -11.97
CA LEU A 38 17.69 -3.71 -10.64
C LEU A 38 18.88 -3.25 -9.79
N GLY A 39 19.82 -2.47 -10.35
CA GLY A 39 21.03 -2.08 -9.63
C GLY A 39 22.01 -3.22 -9.37
N LEU A 40 21.83 -4.36 -10.04
CA LEU A 40 22.76 -5.50 -9.98
C LEU A 40 24.09 -5.18 -10.64
N ILE A 41 24.04 -4.42 -11.71
CA ILE A 41 25.21 -3.94 -12.47
C ILE A 41 25.08 -2.45 -12.76
N THR A 42 26.15 -1.85 -13.23
CA THR A 42 26.14 -0.46 -13.72
C THR A 42 26.24 -0.44 -15.25
N SER A 43 25.77 0.65 -15.87
CA SER A 43 25.93 0.85 -17.32
C SER A 43 27.40 0.78 -17.78
N ALA A 44 28.33 1.16 -16.93
CA ALA A 44 29.77 1.01 -17.20
C ALA A 44 30.20 -0.46 -17.25
N MET A 45 29.56 -1.36 -16.50
CA MET A 45 29.83 -2.80 -16.56
C MET A 45 29.26 -3.43 -17.83
N THR A 46 28.10 -2.96 -18.30
CA THR A 46 27.47 -3.47 -19.54
C THR A 46 28.22 -3.06 -20.79
N ALA A 47 28.97 -1.94 -20.75
CA ALA A 47 29.77 -1.46 -21.86
C ALA A 47 31.05 -2.29 -22.09
N LYS A 48 31.40 -3.17 -21.14
CA LYS A 48 32.55 -4.07 -21.26
C LYS A 48 32.18 -5.27 -22.13
N GLY A 49 33.12 -5.73 -22.97
CA GLY A 49 32.91 -6.96 -23.77
C GLY A 49 32.81 -8.23 -22.92
N THR A 50 33.41 -8.21 -21.73
CA THR A 50 33.48 -9.35 -20.79
C THR A 50 33.32 -8.90 -19.37
N VAL A 51 32.75 -9.76 -18.54
CA VAL A 51 32.60 -9.55 -17.08
C VAL A 51 33.88 -9.97 -16.38
N SER A 52 34.48 -9.07 -15.58
CA SER A 52 35.60 -9.42 -14.72
C SER A 52 35.14 -10.26 -13.51
N ARG A 53 36.04 -10.95 -12.84
CA ARG A 53 35.77 -11.65 -11.58
C ARG A 53 35.26 -10.70 -10.50
N GLY A 54 35.75 -9.47 -10.47
CA GLY A 54 35.28 -8.44 -9.54
C GLY A 54 33.87 -7.99 -9.85
N ASP A 55 33.52 -7.74 -11.12
CA ASP A 55 32.18 -7.40 -11.54
C ASP A 55 31.20 -8.53 -11.18
N LEU A 56 31.56 -9.78 -11.45
CA LEU A 56 30.73 -10.94 -11.13
C LEU A 56 30.51 -11.09 -9.61
N ALA A 57 31.56 -10.87 -8.82
CA ALA A 57 31.44 -10.91 -7.35
C ALA A 57 30.49 -9.83 -6.83
N VAL A 58 30.54 -8.61 -7.38
CA VAL A 58 29.61 -7.53 -7.03
C VAL A 58 28.18 -7.90 -7.42
N MET A 59 27.96 -8.43 -8.61
CA MET A 59 26.65 -8.87 -9.08
C MET A 59 26.07 -9.95 -8.17
N LEU A 60 26.84 -10.97 -7.85
CA LEU A 60 26.44 -12.07 -6.95
C LEU A 60 26.18 -11.58 -5.54
N TYR A 61 27.04 -10.72 -5.01
CA TYR A 61 26.83 -10.13 -3.68
C TYR A 61 25.50 -9.38 -3.62
N ARG A 62 25.21 -8.53 -4.60
CA ARG A 62 23.97 -7.78 -4.68
C ARG A 62 22.76 -8.72 -4.81
N ALA A 63 22.83 -9.72 -5.67
CA ALA A 63 21.77 -10.70 -5.85
C ALA A 63 21.49 -11.51 -4.57
N LEU A 64 22.54 -11.94 -3.85
CA LEU A 64 22.43 -12.74 -2.64
C LEU A 64 21.95 -11.94 -1.43
N THR A 65 22.32 -10.66 -1.35
CA THR A 65 21.99 -9.80 -0.19
C THR A 65 20.73 -8.97 -0.40
N GLY A 66 20.17 -8.97 -1.61
CA GLY A 66 19.04 -8.09 -1.96
C GLY A 66 19.41 -6.59 -1.94
N ASN A 67 20.69 -6.26 -1.87
CA ASN A 67 21.17 -4.87 -1.78
C ASN A 67 21.27 -4.25 -3.17
N PHE A 68 20.12 -4.00 -3.77
CA PHE A 68 19.99 -3.39 -5.08
C PHE A 68 20.14 -1.87 -4.95
N GLN A 69 21.25 -1.32 -5.40
CA GLN A 69 21.43 0.14 -5.50
C GLN A 69 20.82 0.61 -6.83
N GLY A 70 19.49 0.71 -6.88
CA GLY A 70 18.79 1.26 -8.03
C GLY A 70 19.13 2.73 -8.22
N THR A 71 19.93 3.05 -9.23
CA THR A 71 19.92 4.39 -9.80
C THR A 71 18.82 4.40 -10.85
N SER A 72 17.74 5.10 -10.57
CA SER A 72 16.71 5.46 -11.54
C SER A 72 17.35 6.32 -12.65
N ALA A 73 17.81 5.68 -13.72
CA ALA A 73 18.07 6.35 -14.97
C ALA A 73 16.94 5.94 -15.93
N GLY A 74 15.96 6.84 -16.09
CA GLY A 74 14.79 6.61 -16.89
C GLY A 74 15.11 6.30 -18.35
N ALA A 75 14.51 5.26 -18.87
CA ALA A 75 14.26 5.15 -20.30
C ALA A 75 13.22 6.19 -20.69
N ALA A 76 13.46 6.91 -21.78
CA ALA A 76 12.54 7.90 -22.33
C ALA A 76 11.36 7.19 -23.03
N GLY A 77 10.39 6.79 -22.25
CA GLY A 77 9.06 6.33 -22.59
C GLY A 77 8.18 6.66 -21.40
N ALA A 78 6.90 6.86 -21.54
CA ALA A 78 6.01 7.29 -20.46
C ALA A 78 6.24 6.41 -19.22
N SER A 79 7.04 6.91 -18.28
CA SER A 79 7.38 6.17 -17.06
C SER A 79 6.15 6.07 -16.18
N VAL A 80 5.72 4.84 -15.91
CA VAL A 80 4.68 4.58 -14.94
C VAL A 80 5.30 4.68 -13.54
N SER A 81 4.76 5.57 -12.73
CA SER A 81 5.15 5.64 -11.32
C SER A 81 4.34 4.65 -10.50
N ILE A 82 5.00 3.96 -9.58
CA ILE A 82 4.37 3.08 -8.62
C ILE A 82 4.86 3.41 -7.21
N SER A 83 3.94 3.47 -6.28
CA SER A 83 4.25 3.67 -4.85
C SER A 83 3.32 2.85 -3.97
N SER A 84 3.75 2.58 -2.74
CA SER A 84 2.95 1.91 -1.71
C SER A 84 2.46 2.95 -0.70
N TYR A 85 1.18 2.88 -0.35
CA TYR A 85 0.58 3.79 0.64
C TYR A 85 1.17 3.65 2.04
N LYS A 86 1.62 2.44 2.41
CA LYS A 86 2.27 2.19 3.70
C LYS A 86 3.80 2.34 3.65
N GLY A 87 4.34 2.89 2.54
CA GLY A 87 5.78 2.99 2.31
C GLY A 87 6.41 1.68 1.83
N ASN A 88 7.73 1.63 1.84
CA ASN A 88 8.50 0.54 1.24
C ASN A 88 8.91 -0.55 2.26
N ILE A 89 8.48 -0.43 3.51
CA ILE A 89 8.69 -1.46 4.55
C ILE A 89 7.32 -1.91 5.02
N LEU A 90 7.02 -3.19 4.87
CA LEU A 90 5.77 -3.79 5.29
C LEU A 90 6.04 -4.88 6.34
N LYS A 91 5.16 -5.02 7.31
CA LYS A 91 5.18 -6.16 8.22
C LYS A 91 4.65 -7.41 7.52
N ALA A 92 5.27 -8.56 7.76
CA ALA A 92 4.76 -9.84 7.30
C ALA A 92 3.31 -10.06 7.78
N GLY A 93 2.47 -10.57 6.89
CA GLY A 93 1.02 -10.75 7.11
C GLY A 93 0.17 -9.49 6.89
N THR A 94 0.76 -8.36 6.48
CA THR A 94 0.00 -7.13 6.21
C THR A 94 -0.14 -6.85 4.72
N ARG A 95 -1.05 -5.92 4.40
CA ARG A 95 -1.33 -5.47 3.03
C ARG A 95 -1.08 -3.97 2.89
N SER A 96 -0.73 -3.54 1.69
CA SER A 96 -0.64 -2.12 1.32
C SER A 96 -1.23 -1.89 -0.06
N GLY A 97 -2.10 -0.92 -0.20
CA GLY A 97 -2.53 -0.44 -1.51
C GLY A 97 -1.36 0.12 -2.30
N LEU A 98 -1.43 -0.04 -3.61
CA LEU A 98 -0.45 0.47 -4.55
C LEU A 98 -1.08 1.57 -5.39
N LEU A 99 -0.41 2.69 -5.48
CA LEU A 99 -0.76 3.76 -6.39
C LEU A 99 0.11 3.62 -7.64
N VAL A 100 -0.53 3.45 -8.78
CA VAL A 100 0.12 3.37 -10.10
C VAL A 100 -0.38 4.53 -10.95
N TYR A 101 0.53 5.31 -11.52
CA TYR A 101 0.16 6.47 -12.35
C TYR A 101 1.02 6.51 -13.65
N PRO A 102 0.39 6.71 -14.81
CA PRO A 102 -1.04 6.80 -15.06
C PRO A 102 -1.76 5.45 -14.86
N SER A 103 -3.00 5.50 -14.39
CA SER A 103 -3.81 4.31 -14.07
C SER A 103 -4.63 3.77 -15.23
N ASP A 104 -4.63 4.46 -16.37
CA ASP A 104 -5.41 4.19 -17.56
C ASP A 104 -4.72 3.22 -18.55
N ALA A 105 -3.45 2.88 -18.30
CA ALA A 105 -2.72 1.91 -19.09
C ALA A 105 -3.16 0.46 -18.80
N GLN A 106 -3.21 -0.37 -19.84
CA GLN A 106 -3.28 -1.83 -19.64
C GLN A 106 -1.93 -2.28 -19.08
N LEU A 107 -1.90 -2.48 -17.77
CA LEU A 107 -0.70 -2.84 -17.04
C LEU A 107 -0.95 -4.06 -16.16
N GLU A 108 0.10 -4.81 -15.94
CA GLU A 108 0.17 -5.92 -15.01
C GLU A 108 1.22 -5.61 -13.94
N LEU A 109 0.96 -5.99 -12.71
CA LEU A 109 1.90 -5.86 -11.62
C LEU A 109 2.41 -7.25 -11.24
N VAL A 110 3.72 -7.42 -11.28
CA VAL A 110 4.37 -8.71 -11.04
C VAL A 110 5.39 -8.59 -9.92
N SER A 111 5.34 -9.49 -8.96
CA SER A 111 6.35 -9.59 -7.89
C SER A 111 7.56 -10.38 -8.34
N SER A 112 8.76 -9.90 -7.99
CA SER A 112 10.02 -10.63 -8.18
C SER A 112 10.14 -11.87 -7.29
N ASN A 113 9.39 -11.93 -6.19
CA ASN A 113 9.41 -13.08 -5.28
C ASN A 113 8.04 -13.25 -4.58
N PRO A 114 7.17 -14.12 -5.12
CA PRO A 114 5.84 -14.36 -4.56
C PRO A 114 5.82 -15.00 -3.17
N GLU A 115 6.93 -15.59 -2.70
CA GLU A 115 7.05 -16.13 -1.35
C GLU A 115 7.23 -15.01 -0.30
N ILE A 116 7.80 -13.87 -0.71
CA ILE A 116 7.98 -12.71 0.14
C ILE A 116 6.80 -11.74 0.02
N LEU A 117 6.39 -11.48 -1.24
CA LEU A 117 5.39 -10.45 -1.55
C LEU A 117 4.58 -10.88 -2.77
N THR A 118 3.25 -10.85 -2.69
CA THR A 118 2.38 -10.97 -3.88
C THR A 118 1.67 -9.66 -4.17
N VAL A 119 1.16 -9.56 -5.39
CA VAL A 119 0.30 -8.46 -5.82
C VAL A 119 -1.05 -9.03 -6.23
N GLU A 120 -2.11 -8.44 -5.75
CA GLU A 120 -3.49 -8.87 -5.98
C GLU A 120 -4.34 -7.66 -6.40
N GLN A 121 -5.44 -7.91 -7.10
CA GLN A 121 -6.48 -6.91 -7.29
C GLN A 121 -7.61 -7.17 -6.31
N ILE A 122 -7.88 -6.21 -5.43
CA ILE A 122 -8.97 -6.26 -4.45
C ILE A 122 -9.90 -5.09 -4.71
N ALA A 123 -11.14 -5.36 -5.05
CA ALA A 123 -12.14 -4.34 -5.39
C ALA A 123 -11.66 -3.33 -6.47
N GLY A 124 -10.88 -3.81 -7.44
CA GLY A 124 -10.35 -2.98 -8.53
C GLY A 124 -9.07 -2.20 -8.18
N ASN A 125 -8.56 -2.31 -6.97
CA ASN A 125 -7.32 -1.68 -6.54
C ASN A 125 -6.17 -2.69 -6.53
N TRP A 126 -4.97 -2.24 -6.88
CA TRP A 126 -3.77 -3.03 -6.72
C TRP A 126 -3.30 -3.03 -5.27
N VAL A 127 -3.00 -4.21 -4.75
CA VAL A 127 -2.62 -4.41 -3.35
C VAL A 127 -1.39 -5.29 -3.27
N ALA A 128 -0.37 -4.82 -2.58
CA ALA A 128 0.78 -5.63 -2.18
C ALA A 128 0.44 -6.42 -0.92
N VAL A 129 0.65 -7.73 -0.94
CA VAL A 129 0.43 -8.62 0.21
C VAL A 129 1.78 -9.14 0.69
N ALA A 130 2.22 -8.67 1.84
CA ALA A 130 3.46 -9.08 2.48
C ALA A 130 3.30 -10.44 3.15
N LYS A 131 4.10 -11.44 2.75
CA LYS A 131 3.97 -12.82 3.25
C LYS A 131 5.05 -13.19 4.26
N SER A 132 6.31 -13.09 3.88
CA SER A 132 7.43 -13.49 4.71
C SER A 132 8.56 -12.47 4.66
N PRO A 133 9.41 -12.38 5.68
CA PRO A 133 10.54 -11.45 5.70
C PRO A 133 11.46 -11.61 4.51
N GLY A 134 11.91 -10.48 3.97
CA GLY A 134 12.80 -10.40 2.83
C GLY A 134 12.53 -9.16 1.99
N THR A 135 13.22 -9.04 0.87
CA THR A 135 13.05 -7.92 -0.07
C THR A 135 12.57 -8.45 -1.41
N ALA A 136 11.51 -7.84 -1.94
CA ALA A 136 10.98 -8.14 -3.26
C ALA A 136 10.65 -6.84 -4.01
N SER A 137 10.74 -6.88 -5.33
CA SER A 137 10.34 -5.78 -6.20
C SER A 137 9.01 -6.09 -6.88
N ILE A 138 8.16 -5.08 -7.00
CA ILE A 138 6.97 -5.10 -7.83
C ILE A 138 7.31 -4.38 -9.12
N PHE A 139 7.08 -5.02 -10.23
CA PHE A 139 7.29 -4.47 -11.56
C PHE A 139 5.95 -4.11 -12.19
N VAL A 140 5.88 -2.95 -12.81
CA VAL A 140 4.77 -2.57 -13.66
C VAL A 140 5.11 -2.97 -15.09
N VAL A 141 4.35 -3.87 -15.66
CA VAL A 141 4.59 -4.43 -16.99
C VAL A 141 3.44 -4.06 -17.92
N THR A 142 3.79 -3.63 -19.13
CA THR A 142 2.86 -3.40 -20.24
C THR A 142 3.26 -4.25 -21.44
N ALA A 143 2.51 -4.16 -22.55
CA ALA A 143 2.89 -4.81 -23.81
C ALA A 143 4.26 -4.37 -24.33
N ASP A 144 4.72 -3.17 -23.92
CA ASP A 144 6.02 -2.59 -24.30
C ASP A 144 7.16 -2.96 -23.33
N GLY A 145 6.87 -3.80 -22.33
CA GLY A 145 7.82 -4.24 -21.31
C GLY A 145 7.66 -3.54 -19.96
N GLU A 146 8.72 -3.54 -19.13
CA GLU A 146 8.73 -2.89 -17.81
C GLU A 146 8.66 -1.37 -17.97
N GLN A 147 7.70 -0.76 -17.24
CA GLN A 147 7.46 0.68 -17.23
C GLN A 147 7.72 1.33 -15.88
N GLY A 148 7.76 0.55 -14.81
CA GLY A 148 8.01 1.06 -13.47
C GLY A 148 8.30 -0.05 -12.46
N ARG A 149 8.85 0.34 -11.31
CA ARG A 149 9.22 -0.60 -10.27
C ARG A 149 9.14 0.01 -8.88
N LEU A 150 8.74 -0.83 -7.92
CA LEU A 150 8.74 -0.52 -6.50
C LEU A 150 9.42 -1.65 -5.74
N THR A 151 10.44 -1.36 -4.95
CA THR A 151 11.06 -2.34 -4.06
C THR A 151 10.48 -2.21 -2.67
N ILE A 152 10.03 -3.34 -2.12
CA ILE A 152 9.44 -3.45 -0.79
C ILE A 152 10.26 -4.42 0.05
N THR A 153 10.59 -4.01 1.26
CA THR A 153 11.16 -4.88 2.29
C THR A 153 10.03 -5.36 3.20
N VAL A 154 9.90 -6.66 3.35
CA VAL A 154 9.00 -7.27 4.33
C VAL A 154 9.80 -7.60 5.56
N SER A 155 9.35 -7.15 6.73
CA SER A 155 9.98 -7.34 8.03
C SER A 155 9.05 -8.08 8.99
N ASP A 156 9.60 -8.82 9.95
CA ASP A 156 8.82 -9.41 11.05
C ASP A 156 8.38 -8.33 12.06
N VAL A 157 9.07 -7.19 12.07
CA VAL A 157 8.75 -6.04 12.91
C VAL A 157 8.02 -4.99 12.09
N ASP A 158 7.07 -4.33 12.69
CA ASP A 158 6.37 -3.20 12.07
C ASP A 158 7.24 -1.93 12.15
N GLU A 159 8.30 -1.86 11.32
CA GLU A 159 9.22 -0.71 11.31
C GLU A 159 8.56 0.59 10.83
N GLY A 160 7.42 0.49 10.16
CA GLY A 160 6.61 1.65 9.75
C GLY A 160 5.47 1.97 10.70
N ARG A 161 5.27 1.14 11.72
CA ARG A 161 4.30 1.32 12.79
C ARG A 161 5.07 1.61 14.06
N PRO A 162 4.74 2.65 14.83
CA PRO A 162 5.26 2.75 16.19
C PRO A 162 5.04 1.41 16.89
N ALA A 163 6.03 0.93 17.64
CA ALA A 163 5.88 -0.28 18.46
C ALA A 163 4.61 -0.17 19.31
N ALA A 164 3.94 -1.29 19.59
CA ALA A 164 2.77 -1.30 20.44
C ALA A 164 3.12 -0.55 21.76
N GLY A 165 2.44 0.59 22.00
CA GLY A 165 2.78 1.50 23.12
C GLY A 165 3.49 2.80 22.69
N THR A 166 3.83 3.02 21.44
CA THR A 166 4.15 4.34 20.90
C THR A 166 2.83 5.04 20.55
N ASP A 167 2.51 6.06 21.33
CA ASP A 167 1.31 6.87 21.17
C ASP A 167 1.25 7.53 19.81
N TYR A 168 0.43 7.00 18.92
CA TYR A 168 -0.26 7.90 18.01
C TYR A 168 -1.06 8.85 18.89
N ALA A 169 -0.86 10.16 18.75
CA ALA A 169 -1.74 11.10 19.41
C ALA A 169 -3.18 10.65 19.17
N ASP A 170 -3.99 10.54 20.21
CA ASP A 170 -5.36 10.01 20.13
C ASP A 170 -6.24 10.85 19.20
N ASN A 171 -5.83 12.10 18.94
CA ASN A 171 -6.56 13.06 18.09
C ASN A 171 -8.05 13.19 18.51
N LEU A 172 -8.35 13.04 19.78
CA LEU A 172 -9.72 12.99 20.30
C LEU A 172 -10.51 14.27 19.96
N GLU A 173 -9.87 15.44 19.97
CA GLU A 173 -10.49 16.69 19.59
C GLU A 173 -10.95 16.66 18.12
N ILE A 174 -10.08 16.21 17.21
CA ILE A 174 -10.38 16.08 15.79
C ILE A 174 -11.48 15.05 15.56
N ARG A 175 -11.41 13.91 16.25
CA ARG A 175 -12.42 12.83 16.18
C ARG A 175 -13.79 13.33 16.64
N THR A 176 -13.82 14.10 17.71
CA THR A 176 -15.05 14.71 18.24
C THR A 176 -15.64 15.77 17.28
N GLU A 177 -14.77 16.59 16.67
CA GLU A 177 -15.22 17.56 15.66
C GLU A 177 -15.79 16.86 14.42
N ILE A 178 -15.18 15.77 13.95
CA ILE A 178 -15.73 14.96 12.86
C ILE A 178 -17.13 14.45 13.21
N LEU A 179 -17.34 13.90 14.41
CA LEU A 179 -18.67 13.45 14.86
C LEU A 179 -19.70 14.57 14.81
N ALA A 180 -19.34 15.75 15.29
CA ALA A 180 -20.22 16.91 15.27
C ALA A 180 -20.59 17.33 13.85
N LEU A 181 -19.60 17.40 12.95
CA LEU A 181 -19.80 17.77 11.54
C LEU A 181 -20.63 16.71 10.78
N VAL A 182 -20.39 15.42 11.03
CA VAL A 182 -21.19 14.33 10.45
C VAL A 182 -22.66 14.45 10.90
N ASN A 183 -22.90 14.70 12.17
CA ASN A 183 -24.26 14.91 12.69
C ASN A 183 -24.90 16.18 12.15
N GLN A 184 -24.14 17.25 11.93
CA GLN A 184 -24.64 18.43 11.23
C GLN A 184 -25.09 18.08 9.81
N VAL A 185 -24.26 17.36 9.02
CA VAL A 185 -24.64 16.90 7.69
C VAL A 185 -25.89 16.04 7.73
N ARG A 186 -26.00 15.09 8.68
CA ARG A 186 -27.21 14.26 8.83
C ARG A 186 -28.44 15.13 9.04
N GLN A 187 -28.40 16.13 9.91
CA GLN A 187 -29.51 17.05 10.17
C GLN A 187 -29.85 17.89 8.93
N GLU A 188 -28.88 18.41 8.20
CA GLU A 188 -29.09 19.17 6.96
C GLU A 188 -29.84 18.35 5.90
N TYR A 189 -29.67 17.03 5.91
CA TYR A 189 -30.37 16.10 5.01
C TYR A 189 -31.61 15.45 5.66
N GLY A 190 -32.07 15.95 6.80
CA GLY A 190 -33.29 15.49 7.46
C GLY A 190 -33.16 14.15 8.18
N GLN A 191 -31.97 13.69 8.47
CA GLN A 191 -31.74 12.49 9.26
C GLN A 191 -31.55 12.82 10.74
N SER A 192 -31.87 11.87 11.61
CA SER A 192 -31.59 11.99 13.05
C SER A 192 -30.07 11.95 13.30
N THR A 193 -29.64 12.66 14.34
CA THR A 193 -28.24 12.51 14.82
C THR A 193 -28.01 11.10 15.37
N ALA A 194 -26.79 10.61 15.27
CA ALA A 194 -26.34 9.37 15.86
C ALA A 194 -25.23 9.66 16.90
N PRO A 195 -25.36 9.14 18.14
CA PRO A 195 -24.34 9.33 19.16
C PRO A 195 -23.04 8.57 18.83
N ALA A 196 -21.97 8.96 19.50
CA ALA A 196 -20.75 8.15 19.50
C ALA A 196 -21.00 6.83 20.26
N ASP A 197 -20.52 5.73 19.70
CA ASP A 197 -20.43 4.43 20.37
C ASP A 197 -18.98 4.14 20.71
N GLN A 198 -18.68 3.77 21.96
CA GLN A 198 -17.30 3.61 22.41
C GLN A 198 -16.60 2.46 21.68
N SER A 199 -17.28 1.35 21.43
CA SER A 199 -16.70 0.21 20.69
C SER A 199 -16.35 0.59 19.25
N LEU A 200 -17.23 1.34 18.59
CA LEU A 200 -16.97 1.85 17.25
C LEU A 200 -15.86 2.93 17.25
N MET A 201 -15.79 3.78 18.27
CA MET A 201 -14.71 4.76 18.42
C MET A 201 -13.35 4.08 18.56
N ASP A 202 -13.26 3.05 19.40
CA ASP A 202 -12.04 2.30 19.64
C ASP A 202 -11.64 1.48 18.40
N ALA A 203 -12.59 0.82 17.76
CA ALA A 203 -12.38 0.09 16.52
C ALA A 203 -11.89 1.01 15.38
N ALA A 204 -12.55 2.17 15.21
CA ALA A 204 -12.15 3.12 14.18
C ALA A 204 -10.74 3.69 14.42
N GLN A 205 -10.38 3.95 15.68
CA GLN A 205 -9.03 4.43 16.02
C GLN A 205 -7.98 3.33 15.82
N ASP A 206 -8.26 2.09 16.21
CA ASP A 206 -7.38 0.96 15.92
C ASP A 206 -7.22 0.76 14.41
N TYR A 207 -8.32 0.81 13.64
CA TYR A 207 -8.26 0.71 12.18
C TYR A 207 -7.45 1.84 11.55
N ALA A 208 -7.56 3.07 12.06
CA ALA A 208 -6.76 4.20 11.61
C ALA A 208 -5.25 3.96 11.78
N THR A 209 -4.84 3.25 12.82
CA THR A 209 -3.42 2.90 13.03
C THR A 209 -2.86 1.99 11.94
N ARG A 210 -3.73 1.24 11.25
CA ARG A 210 -3.35 0.35 10.15
C ARG A 210 -3.07 1.11 8.86
N ARG A 211 -3.54 2.37 8.76
CA ARG A 211 -3.30 3.28 7.64
C ARG A 211 -3.71 2.69 6.29
N ASN A 212 -4.76 1.88 6.28
CA ASN A 212 -5.33 1.34 5.05
C ASN A 212 -5.88 2.49 4.20
N THR A 213 -5.85 2.34 2.89
CA THR A 213 -6.33 3.35 1.93
C THR A 213 -7.45 2.81 1.05
N TRP A 214 -7.91 1.60 1.35
CA TRP A 214 -9.03 0.89 0.72
C TRP A 214 -9.83 0.17 1.79
N HIS A 215 -11.06 -0.19 1.43
CA HIS A 215 -11.91 -1.00 2.29
C HIS A 215 -11.48 -2.47 2.25
N ASP A 216 -11.17 -3.05 3.40
CA ASP A 216 -11.09 -4.48 3.60
C ASP A 216 -12.25 -4.90 4.51
N SER A 217 -13.37 -5.27 3.89
CA SER A 217 -14.62 -5.53 4.62
C SER A 217 -14.49 -6.65 5.64
N GLN A 218 -13.64 -7.65 5.41
CA GLN A 218 -13.40 -8.71 6.39
C GLN A 218 -12.64 -8.15 7.59
N GLU A 219 -11.52 -7.48 7.35
CA GLU A 219 -10.70 -6.89 8.41
C GLU A 219 -11.49 -5.87 9.23
N GLU A 220 -12.30 -5.02 8.56
CA GLU A 220 -13.18 -4.05 9.22
C GLU A 220 -14.20 -4.74 10.13
N CYS A 221 -14.87 -5.79 9.64
CA CYS A 221 -15.86 -6.52 10.40
C CYS A 221 -15.27 -7.27 11.60
N GLU A 222 -14.15 -7.98 11.40
CA GLU A 222 -13.45 -8.72 12.47
C GLU A 222 -12.95 -7.77 13.55
N LEU A 223 -12.43 -6.60 13.15
CA LEU A 223 -11.94 -5.60 14.09
C LEU A 223 -13.06 -4.99 14.93
N VAL A 224 -14.17 -4.63 14.30
CA VAL A 224 -15.35 -4.07 14.98
C VAL A 224 -15.93 -5.08 15.99
N LEU A 225 -15.96 -6.38 15.63
CA LEU A 225 -16.33 -7.46 16.56
C LEU A 225 -15.34 -7.58 17.73
N ALA A 226 -14.04 -7.52 17.46
CA ALA A 226 -13.01 -7.61 18.50
C ALA A 226 -13.11 -6.47 19.53
N HIS A 227 -13.62 -5.30 19.13
CA HIS A 227 -13.93 -4.19 20.03
C HIS A 227 -15.33 -4.26 20.67
N GLY A 228 -16.06 -5.34 20.44
CA GLY A 228 -17.34 -5.60 21.13
C GLY A 228 -18.58 -5.01 20.47
N TYR A 229 -18.53 -4.63 19.19
CA TYR A 229 -19.68 -4.17 18.44
C TYR A 229 -20.15 -5.27 17.47
N PRO A 230 -21.20 -6.05 17.80
CA PRO A 230 -21.61 -7.22 17.02
C PRO A 230 -22.60 -6.89 15.87
N TYR A 231 -22.91 -5.62 15.68
CA TYR A 231 -23.91 -5.19 14.71
C TYR A 231 -23.31 -4.81 13.37
N GLY A 232 -24.18 -4.60 12.38
CA GLY A 232 -23.78 -4.11 11.08
C GLY A 232 -23.34 -2.64 11.12
N PHE A 233 -22.51 -2.26 10.18
CA PHE A 233 -22.02 -0.89 10.02
C PHE A 233 -21.61 -0.64 8.57
N SER A 234 -21.43 0.64 8.24
CA SER A 234 -20.76 1.08 7.03
C SER A 234 -19.46 1.81 7.40
N CYS A 235 -18.45 1.73 6.54
CA CYS A 235 -17.18 2.43 6.73
C CYS A 235 -16.98 3.47 5.64
N ASN A 236 -16.68 4.70 6.05
CA ASN A 236 -16.11 5.73 5.19
C ASN A 236 -14.64 5.92 5.54
N LEU A 237 -13.80 6.06 4.51
CA LEU A 237 -12.41 6.43 4.72
C LEU A 237 -12.01 7.58 3.79
N THR A 238 -11.07 8.39 4.24
CA THR A 238 -10.38 9.38 3.40
C THR A 238 -8.96 9.55 3.86
N VAL A 239 -8.05 9.73 2.89
CA VAL A 239 -6.63 9.95 3.13
C VAL A 239 -6.21 11.19 2.37
N PHE A 240 -5.46 12.08 3.03
CA PHE A 240 -4.98 13.33 2.43
C PHE A 240 -3.70 13.81 3.10
N THR A 241 -3.02 14.76 2.44
CA THR A 241 -1.76 15.36 2.88
C THR A 241 -1.89 16.88 2.99
N SER A 242 -0.91 17.51 3.62
CA SER A 242 -0.75 18.97 3.63
C SER A 242 -1.92 19.75 4.26
N VAL A 243 -2.61 19.15 5.23
CA VAL A 243 -3.72 19.78 5.97
C VAL A 243 -3.29 20.05 7.41
N SER A 244 -3.57 21.24 7.92
CA SER A 244 -3.34 21.60 9.33
C SER A 244 -4.26 20.78 10.26
N ALA A 245 -3.87 20.59 11.52
CA ALA A 245 -4.67 19.81 12.47
C ALA A 245 -6.10 20.36 12.62
N GLU A 246 -6.25 21.68 12.65
CA GLU A 246 -7.52 22.41 12.77
C GLU A 246 -8.46 22.25 11.57
N ASP A 247 -7.93 21.88 10.40
CA ASP A 247 -8.70 21.70 9.18
C ASP A 247 -9.00 20.24 8.85
N VAL A 248 -8.44 19.28 9.59
CA VAL A 248 -8.58 17.85 9.33
C VAL A 248 -10.05 17.43 9.32
N ALA A 249 -10.80 17.80 10.36
CA ALA A 249 -12.20 17.39 10.49
C ALA A 249 -13.06 17.90 9.33
N LYS A 250 -12.93 19.17 8.99
CA LYS A 250 -13.64 19.79 7.86
C LYS A 250 -13.28 19.16 6.54
N THR A 251 -11.98 18.86 6.33
CA THR A 251 -11.48 18.23 5.11
C THR A 251 -12.03 16.81 4.96
N ALA A 252 -11.99 16.01 6.02
CA ALA A 252 -12.52 14.65 6.01
C ALA A 252 -14.00 14.62 5.66
N VAL A 253 -14.82 15.40 6.37
CA VAL A 253 -16.27 15.43 6.13
C VAL A 253 -16.58 15.99 4.74
N LYS A 254 -15.90 17.04 4.29
CA LYS A 254 -16.04 17.56 2.92
C LYS A 254 -15.77 16.50 1.86
N ASN A 255 -14.71 15.71 2.04
CA ASN A 255 -14.35 14.63 1.10
C ASN A 255 -15.48 13.58 1.05
N TRP A 256 -16.02 13.19 2.20
CA TRP A 256 -17.13 12.22 2.26
C TRP A 256 -18.42 12.78 1.67
N VAL A 257 -18.75 14.03 1.93
CA VAL A 257 -19.94 14.69 1.34
C VAL A 257 -19.85 14.76 -0.19
N ASN A 258 -18.66 15.01 -0.73
CA ASN A 258 -18.43 15.08 -2.17
C ASN A 258 -18.38 13.71 -2.86
N SER A 259 -18.41 12.62 -2.11
CA SER A 259 -18.44 11.24 -2.63
C SER A 259 -19.84 10.63 -2.44
N PRO A 260 -20.58 10.33 -3.52
CA PRO A 260 -21.96 9.83 -3.42
C PRO A 260 -22.08 8.55 -2.59
N GLY A 261 -21.09 7.67 -2.60
CA GLY A 261 -21.07 6.44 -1.79
C GLY A 261 -20.92 6.74 -0.31
N HIS A 262 -19.94 7.58 0.04
CA HIS A 262 -19.68 7.97 1.42
C HIS A 262 -20.82 8.82 2.01
N LEU A 263 -21.37 9.75 1.24
CA LEU A 263 -22.52 10.54 1.66
C LEU A 263 -23.73 9.63 1.97
N ARG A 264 -23.99 8.64 1.11
CA ARG A 264 -25.08 7.68 1.33
C ARG A 264 -24.89 6.89 2.62
N ALA A 265 -23.68 6.44 2.92
CA ALA A 265 -23.35 5.75 4.16
C ALA A 265 -23.60 6.65 5.40
N MET A 266 -23.13 7.92 5.32
CA MET A 266 -23.39 8.89 6.40
C MET A 266 -24.86 9.18 6.63
N LEU A 267 -25.68 9.13 5.58
CA LEU A 267 -27.11 9.46 5.61
C LEU A 267 -28.01 8.24 5.78
N ASP A 268 -27.46 7.05 6.04
CA ASP A 268 -28.30 5.87 6.25
C ASP A 268 -29.34 6.14 7.38
N PRO A 269 -30.64 5.99 7.09
CA PRO A 269 -31.69 6.25 8.09
C PRO A 269 -31.69 5.23 9.23
N LYS A 270 -31.01 4.09 9.07
CA LYS A 270 -30.86 3.06 10.11
C LYS A 270 -29.65 3.33 11.02
N ALA A 271 -28.82 4.30 10.67
CA ALA A 271 -27.64 4.63 11.47
C ALA A 271 -28.06 5.20 12.83
N ASP A 272 -27.58 4.57 13.89
CA ASP A 272 -27.90 4.87 15.27
C ASP A 272 -26.67 5.09 16.15
N SER A 273 -25.49 4.89 15.62
CA SER A 273 -24.22 5.04 16.32
C SER A 273 -23.09 5.39 15.35
N LEU A 274 -22.05 6.07 15.86
CA LEU A 274 -20.90 6.52 15.08
C LEU A 274 -19.60 6.19 15.81
N GLY A 275 -18.57 5.84 15.04
CA GLY A 275 -17.19 5.77 15.52
C GLY A 275 -16.24 6.47 14.56
N VAL A 276 -15.28 7.21 15.08
CA VAL A 276 -14.29 7.95 14.28
C VAL A 276 -12.87 7.60 14.70
N GLY A 277 -12.01 7.32 13.73
CA GLY A 277 -10.58 7.15 13.92
C GLY A 277 -9.77 8.15 13.10
N VAL A 278 -8.72 8.71 13.68
CA VAL A 278 -7.81 9.64 13.00
C VAL A 278 -6.36 9.34 13.38
N VAL A 279 -5.53 9.11 12.39
CA VAL A 279 -4.09 9.01 12.55
C VAL A 279 -3.40 9.97 11.61
N ARG A 280 -2.43 10.69 12.12
CA ARG A 280 -1.53 11.56 11.35
C ARG A 280 -0.13 10.96 11.43
N TYR A 281 0.43 10.63 10.28
CA TYR A 281 1.72 9.96 10.17
C TYR A 281 2.49 10.49 8.96
N GLU A 282 3.71 10.95 9.17
CA GLU A 282 4.61 11.46 8.11
C GLU A 282 3.94 12.44 7.13
N GLY A 283 3.14 13.36 7.66
CA GLY A 283 2.44 14.37 6.86
C GLY A 283 1.18 13.86 6.13
N VAL A 284 0.85 12.58 6.29
CA VAL A 284 -0.39 11.98 5.77
C VAL A 284 -1.40 11.85 6.91
N THR A 285 -2.65 12.17 6.62
CA THR A 285 -3.77 12.02 7.55
C THR A 285 -4.72 10.94 7.05
N TYR A 286 -5.05 10.01 7.93
CA TYR A 286 -5.97 8.90 7.70
C TYR A 286 -7.18 9.09 8.59
N CYS A 287 -8.37 9.21 7.99
CA CYS A 287 -9.63 9.38 8.71
C CYS A 287 -10.61 8.28 8.34
N TYR A 288 -11.22 7.68 9.35
CA TYR A 288 -12.24 6.65 9.22
C TYR A 288 -13.48 7.05 9.98
N LEU A 289 -14.63 6.71 9.42
CA LEU A 289 -15.93 6.87 10.05
C LEU A 289 -16.69 5.55 9.95
N PHE A 290 -16.95 4.90 11.07
CA PHE A 290 -17.88 3.79 11.17
C PHE A 290 -19.27 4.30 11.50
N VAL A 291 -20.23 3.93 10.67
CA VAL A 291 -21.64 4.29 10.82
C VAL A 291 -22.39 3.03 11.22
N GLY A 292 -22.70 2.91 12.48
CA GLY A 292 -23.29 1.72 13.09
C GLY A 292 -24.80 1.64 12.90
N MET A 293 -25.30 0.40 12.84
CA MET A 293 -26.70 0.06 12.61
C MET A 293 -27.06 -1.13 13.50
N SER A 294 -27.50 -0.86 14.75
CA SER A 294 -27.81 -1.91 15.74
C SER A 294 -28.97 -2.82 15.34
N GLY A 295 -29.80 -2.39 14.38
CA GLY A 295 -30.85 -3.21 13.79
C GLY A 295 -30.37 -4.28 12.79
N THR A 296 -29.07 -4.39 12.53
CA THR A 296 -28.45 -5.37 11.62
C THR A 296 -27.35 -6.12 12.35
N ILE A 297 -26.95 -7.27 11.84
CA ILE A 297 -25.89 -8.09 12.45
C ILE A 297 -24.64 -8.00 11.57
N ASN A 298 -23.47 -7.94 12.21
CA ASN A 298 -22.19 -8.07 11.51
C ASN A 298 -22.12 -9.45 10.85
N PRO A 299 -21.82 -9.55 9.54
CA PRO A 299 -21.82 -10.82 8.82
C PRO A 299 -20.79 -11.84 9.32
N TYR A 300 -19.86 -11.42 10.16
CA TYR A 300 -18.83 -12.26 10.78
C TYR A 300 -19.09 -12.52 12.29
N ALA A 301 -20.25 -12.08 12.83
CA ALA A 301 -20.62 -12.29 14.24
C ALA A 301 -21.05 -13.74 14.53
#